data_c636e77c9d3900e7c90f560f0662fd28
#
_entry.id   c636e77c9d3900e7c90f560f0662fd28
#
_cell.length_a   1.000
_cell.length_b   1.000
_cell.length_c   1.000
_cell.angle_alpha   90.00
_cell.angle_beta   90.00
_cell.angle_gamma   90.00
#
_symmetry.space_group_name_H-M   'P 1'
#
loop_
_entity.id
_entity.type
_entity.pdbx_description
1 polymer ?
#
loop_
_entity_poly.entity_id
_entity_poly.type
_entity_poly.pdbx_seq_one_letter_code
_entity_poly.pdbx_strand_id
1 'polypeptide(L)'
;MNEKRRCAFAVCGSFCTLETALEQAQELTARGWELLPVMSNTAARCDTRFGRAGSWRQRLEALTGHLVLDSLQAVEPLGPKNMAEALVIAPCTGSTLARLAAGLSDTPVTLAAKSLLRVGRPVVIAVSTNDGLGASGENIARLYQRKHYYFVPYGQDDPQAKPQSLKARFALLPAALDAALEGRQLQPVLCPAAGEKVKHLLRTNFRLLFCLILT
;
A
#
# COMPACT_ATOMS: atom_id res chain seq x y z
N MET A 1 -0.84 30.35 2.57
CA MET A 1 0.14 29.25 2.32
C MET A 1 -0.66 27.97 2.33
N ASN A 2 -0.72 27.24 1.21
CA ASN A 2 -1.41 25.94 1.16
C ASN A 2 -0.59 24.96 2.03
N GLU A 3 -1.16 24.50 3.14
CA GLU A 3 -0.51 23.47 3.98
C GLU A 3 -0.25 22.24 3.11
N LYS A 4 1.01 21.79 3.04
CA LYS A 4 1.35 20.58 2.27
C LYS A 4 0.61 19.39 2.90
N ARG A 5 -0.07 18.62 2.08
CA ARG A 5 -0.72 17.38 2.52
C ARG A 5 0.34 16.37 2.92
N ARG A 6 0.17 15.74 4.08
CA ARG A 6 1.14 14.81 4.64
C ARG A 6 0.63 13.38 4.63
N CYS A 7 1.48 12.44 4.23
CA CYS A 7 1.18 11.01 4.25
C CYS A 7 2.33 10.24 4.92
N ALA A 8 2.02 9.36 5.87
CA ALA A 8 2.99 8.38 6.34
C ALA A 8 3.17 7.30 5.26
N PHE A 9 4.40 7.05 4.84
CA PHE A 9 4.73 6.06 3.80
C PHE A 9 5.57 4.94 4.41
N ALA A 10 4.95 3.78 4.61
CA ALA A 10 5.55 2.65 5.28
C ALA A 10 6.02 1.58 4.30
N VAL A 11 7.27 1.10 4.46
CA VAL A 11 7.82 -0.01 3.69
C VAL A 11 8.04 -1.25 4.56
N CYS A 12 7.65 -2.41 4.02
CA CYS A 12 7.85 -3.72 4.65
C CYS A 12 8.84 -4.58 3.86
N GLY A 13 9.21 -5.74 4.41
CA GLY A 13 10.25 -6.62 3.89
C GLY A 13 9.87 -7.44 2.64
N SER A 14 9.05 -6.93 1.74
CA SER A 14 8.88 -7.50 0.40
C SER A 14 9.90 -6.88 -0.55
N PHE A 15 11.16 -7.31 -0.40
CA PHE A 15 12.32 -6.66 -1.00
C PHE A 15 12.30 -6.60 -2.51
N CYS A 16 11.71 -7.59 -3.19
CA CYS A 16 11.61 -7.62 -4.65
C CYS A 16 10.70 -6.52 -5.24
N THR A 17 9.89 -5.86 -4.40
CA THR A 17 8.97 -4.79 -4.81
C THR A 17 9.30 -3.44 -4.16
N LEU A 18 10.39 -3.34 -3.39
CA LEU A 18 10.81 -2.09 -2.76
C LEU A 18 11.13 -1.02 -3.78
N GLU A 19 11.85 -1.35 -4.87
CA GLU A 19 12.16 -0.38 -5.93
C GLU A 19 10.89 0.25 -6.49
N THR A 20 9.93 -0.60 -6.89
CA THR A 20 8.64 -0.14 -7.41
C THR A 20 7.87 0.71 -6.39
N ALA A 21 7.98 0.39 -5.10
CA ALA A 21 7.35 1.19 -4.04
C ALA A 21 8.00 2.57 -3.89
N LEU A 22 9.34 2.66 -4.02
CA LEU A 22 10.05 3.95 -3.99
C LEU A 22 9.70 4.82 -5.20
N GLU A 23 9.52 4.22 -6.39
CA GLU A 23 9.01 4.94 -7.58
C GLU A 23 7.65 5.59 -7.29
N GLN A 24 6.76 4.89 -6.58
CA GLN A 24 5.47 5.45 -6.18
C GLN A 24 5.59 6.53 -5.09
N ALA A 25 6.53 6.39 -4.16
CA ALA A 25 6.83 7.45 -3.21
C ALA A 25 7.31 8.73 -3.92
N GLN A 26 8.17 8.57 -4.94
CA GLN A 26 8.61 9.70 -5.78
C GLN A 26 7.45 10.33 -6.53
N GLU A 27 6.55 9.53 -7.11
CA GLU A 27 5.35 10.03 -7.79
C GLU A 27 4.43 10.81 -6.84
N LEU A 28 4.21 10.32 -5.60
CA LEU A 28 3.44 11.04 -4.59
C LEU A 28 4.09 12.38 -4.23
N THR A 29 5.42 12.39 -4.06
CA THR A 29 6.17 13.63 -3.78
C THR A 29 6.04 14.63 -4.94
N ALA A 30 6.13 14.15 -6.19
CA ALA A 30 5.92 14.99 -7.39
C ALA A 30 4.49 15.57 -7.46
N ARG A 31 3.49 14.88 -6.90
CA ARG A 31 2.11 15.36 -6.75
C ARG A 31 1.90 16.31 -5.57
N GLY A 32 2.96 16.69 -4.87
CA GLY A 32 2.92 17.67 -3.79
C GLY A 32 2.68 17.07 -2.39
N TRP A 33 2.73 15.74 -2.23
CA TRP A 33 2.69 15.11 -0.91
C TRP A 33 4.02 15.26 -0.17
N GLU A 34 3.95 15.61 1.10
CA GLU A 34 5.05 15.48 2.05
C GLU A 34 4.97 14.09 2.68
N LEU A 35 5.99 13.24 2.47
CA LEU A 35 5.99 11.87 2.95
C LEU A 35 6.80 11.74 4.23
N LEU A 36 6.20 11.11 5.26
CA LEU A 36 6.88 10.71 6.49
C LEU A 36 7.25 9.22 6.37
N PRO A 37 8.53 8.89 6.17
CA PRO A 37 8.93 7.51 5.88
C PRO A 37 8.90 6.65 7.14
N VAL A 38 8.30 5.46 7.04
CA VAL A 38 8.25 4.45 8.11
C VAL A 38 8.86 3.16 7.59
N MET A 39 9.67 2.49 8.38
CA MET A 39 10.21 1.16 8.02
C MET A 39 9.79 0.10 9.03
N SER A 40 9.40 -1.08 8.52
CA SER A 40 9.27 -2.26 9.38
C SER A 40 10.63 -2.70 9.91
N ASN A 41 10.64 -3.41 11.05
CA ASN A 41 11.90 -3.93 11.64
C ASN A 41 12.72 -4.74 10.63
N THR A 42 12.06 -5.56 9.81
CA THR A 42 12.71 -6.37 8.76
C THR A 42 13.32 -5.49 7.67
N ALA A 43 12.56 -4.52 7.15
CA ALA A 43 13.08 -3.64 6.09
C ALA A 43 14.22 -2.75 6.58
N ALA A 44 14.20 -2.35 7.85
CA ALA A 44 15.21 -1.47 8.46
C ALA A 44 16.54 -2.18 8.80
N ARG A 45 16.55 -3.53 8.91
CA ARG A 45 17.68 -4.28 9.48
C ARG A 45 18.22 -5.41 8.61
N CYS A 46 17.45 -5.92 7.64
CA CYS A 46 17.84 -7.08 6.86
C CYS A 46 18.49 -6.68 5.53
N ASP A 47 19.75 -7.02 5.36
CA ASP A 47 20.42 -7.01 4.07
C ASP A 47 19.97 -8.19 3.23
N THR A 48 19.74 -7.97 1.95
CA THR A 48 19.27 -9.00 1.03
C THR A 48 19.97 -8.89 -0.33
N ARG A 49 19.74 -9.86 -1.20
CA ARG A 49 20.21 -9.79 -2.60
C ARG A 49 19.65 -8.59 -3.39
N PHE A 50 18.58 -7.95 -2.89
CA PHE A 50 17.96 -6.78 -3.52
C PHE A 50 18.54 -5.46 -3.04
N GLY A 51 19.39 -5.47 -2.03
CA GLY A 51 20.06 -4.30 -1.47
C GLY A 51 20.26 -4.39 0.03
N ARG A 52 21.10 -3.49 0.54
CA ARG A 52 21.35 -3.34 1.97
C ARG A 52 20.28 -2.51 2.63
N ALA A 53 19.88 -2.84 3.86
CA ALA A 53 18.90 -2.10 4.64
C ALA A 53 19.27 -0.61 4.77
N GLY A 54 20.54 -0.31 5.04
CA GLY A 54 21.04 1.07 5.12
C GLY A 54 20.86 1.85 3.81
N SER A 55 21.04 1.20 2.66
CA SER A 55 20.86 1.87 1.35
C SER A 55 19.39 2.21 1.10
N TRP A 56 18.46 1.33 1.47
CA TRP A 56 17.01 1.60 1.36
C TRP A 56 16.59 2.76 2.27
N ARG A 57 17.12 2.79 3.49
CA ARG A 57 16.91 3.89 4.44
C ARG A 57 17.38 5.22 3.84
N GLN A 58 18.64 5.30 3.40
CA GLN A 58 19.21 6.52 2.83
C GLN A 58 18.41 7.03 1.63
N ARG A 59 17.96 6.13 0.77
CA ARG A 59 17.12 6.49 -0.39
C ARG A 59 15.78 7.07 0.02
N LEU A 60 15.10 6.46 1.02
CA LEU A 60 13.85 6.98 1.55
C LEU A 60 14.05 8.36 2.19
N GLU A 61 15.08 8.54 2.99
CA GLU A 61 15.39 9.81 3.65
C GLU A 61 15.75 10.90 2.63
N ALA A 62 16.54 10.56 1.62
CA ALA A 62 16.88 11.50 0.54
C ALA A 62 15.65 11.92 -0.29
N LEU A 63 14.73 10.97 -0.56
CA LEU A 63 13.53 11.23 -1.33
C LEU A 63 12.52 12.08 -0.56
N THR A 64 12.37 11.84 0.74
CA THR A 64 11.34 12.49 1.55
C THR A 64 11.81 13.74 2.28
N GLY A 65 13.12 13.89 2.47
CA GLY A 65 13.71 14.95 3.30
C GLY A 65 13.50 14.74 4.81
N HIS A 66 12.99 13.57 5.23
CA HIS A 66 12.71 13.22 6.62
C HIS A 66 13.46 11.97 7.05
N LEU A 67 13.84 11.90 8.32
CA LEU A 67 14.40 10.68 8.92
C LEU A 67 13.35 9.57 8.98
N VAL A 68 13.80 8.34 8.75
CA VAL A 68 12.94 7.16 8.83
C VAL A 68 12.46 6.90 10.25
N LEU A 69 11.15 6.75 10.41
CA LEU A 69 10.49 6.36 11.65
C LEU A 69 10.49 4.82 11.74
N ASP A 70 11.36 4.24 12.57
CA ASP A 70 11.55 2.79 12.69
C ASP A 70 11.42 2.27 14.14
N SER A 71 10.85 3.08 15.02
CA SER A 71 10.57 2.71 16.41
C SER A 71 9.10 2.99 16.78
N LEU A 72 8.62 2.32 17.82
CA LEU A 72 7.26 2.53 18.33
C LEU A 72 7.07 3.97 18.81
N GLN A 73 8.08 4.54 19.48
CA GLN A 73 8.06 5.90 19.99
C GLN A 73 7.97 6.93 18.86
N ALA A 74 8.66 6.68 17.75
CA ALA A 74 8.69 7.61 16.61
C ALA A 74 7.35 7.68 15.86
N VAL A 75 6.60 6.57 15.79
CA VAL A 75 5.34 6.49 15.02
C VAL A 75 4.09 6.74 15.86
N GLU A 76 4.17 6.60 17.19
CA GLU A 76 3.03 6.82 18.09
C GLU A 76 2.38 8.19 17.87
N PRO A 77 3.12 9.30 17.72
CA PRO A 77 2.54 10.64 17.58
C PRO A 77 1.83 10.91 16.25
N LEU A 78 1.95 10.06 15.23
CA LEU A 78 1.41 10.32 13.88
C LEU A 78 -0.07 10.70 13.88
N GLY A 79 -0.90 9.99 14.63
CA GLY A 79 -2.33 10.28 14.78
C GLY A 79 -2.61 11.41 15.77
N PRO A 80 -2.24 11.27 17.06
CA PRO A 80 -2.58 12.24 18.10
C PRO A 80 -2.12 13.67 17.81
N LYS A 81 -0.97 13.82 17.16
CA LYS A 81 -0.43 15.12 16.75
C LYS A 81 -0.86 15.53 15.34
N ASN A 82 -1.76 14.77 14.71
CA ASN A 82 -2.26 15.02 13.36
C ASN A 82 -1.14 15.23 12.34
N MET A 83 -0.08 14.40 12.43
CA MET A 83 1.12 14.55 11.61
C MET A 83 0.93 14.06 10.17
N ALA A 84 -0.05 13.19 9.91
CA ALA A 84 -0.36 12.67 8.58
C ALA A 84 -1.87 12.48 8.39
N GLU A 85 -2.34 12.67 7.15
CA GLU A 85 -3.74 12.52 6.74
C GLU A 85 -4.08 11.08 6.36
N ALA A 86 -3.07 10.26 6.04
CA ALA A 86 -3.20 8.87 5.65
C ALA A 86 -1.92 8.08 5.98
N LEU A 87 -2.05 6.75 6.00
CA LEU A 87 -0.90 5.83 5.93
C LEU A 87 -0.97 5.04 4.62
N VAL A 88 0.11 5.02 3.88
CA VAL A 88 0.36 4.06 2.80
C VAL A 88 1.32 3.00 3.30
N ILE A 89 0.98 1.72 3.11
CA ILE A 89 1.88 0.59 3.38
C ILE A 89 2.24 -0.06 2.05
N ALA A 90 3.38 0.27 1.52
CA ALA A 90 3.83 -0.16 0.19
C ALA A 90 5.34 -0.45 0.18
N PRO A 91 5.73 -1.72 0.00
CA PRO A 91 4.90 -2.92 -0.07
C PRO A 91 4.41 -3.40 1.30
N CYS A 92 3.26 -4.11 1.34
CA CYS A 92 2.73 -4.76 2.54
C CYS A 92 2.90 -6.27 2.46
N THR A 93 3.65 -6.87 3.40
CA THR A 93 3.90 -8.32 3.47
C THR A 93 2.77 -9.08 4.15
N GLY A 94 2.67 -10.39 3.93
CA GLY A 94 1.74 -11.29 4.61
C GLY A 94 1.83 -11.20 6.14
N SER A 95 3.05 -11.12 6.71
CA SER A 95 3.24 -10.93 8.15
C SER A 95 2.65 -9.62 8.66
N THR A 96 2.75 -8.54 7.89
CA THR A 96 2.14 -7.24 8.25
C THR A 96 0.63 -7.32 8.14
N LEU A 97 0.09 -7.93 7.07
CA LEU A 97 -1.35 -8.19 6.92
C LEU A 97 -1.92 -8.97 8.10
N ALA A 98 -1.22 -10.05 8.51
CA ALA A 98 -1.64 -10.87 9.67
C ALA A 98 -1.68 -10.07 10.97
N ARG A 99 -0.66 -9.26 11.25
CA ARG A 99 -0.64 -8.38 12.43
C ARG A 99 -1.75 -7.34 12.41
N LEU A 100 -1.96 -6.67 11.28
CA LEU A 100 -3.06 -5.72 11.11
C LEU A 100 -4.41 -6.39 11.30
N ALA A 101 -4.63 -7.57 10.71
CA ALA A 101 -5.86 -8.33 10.83
C ALA A 101 -6.11 -8.86 12.26
N ALA A 102 -5.05 -9.16 13.01
CA ALA A 102 -5.14 -9.53 14.44
C ALA A 102 -5.25 -8.31 15.37
N GLY A 103 -5.12 -7.08 14.86
CA GLY A 103 -5.13 -5.86 15.68
C GLY A 103 -3.84 -5.65 16.50
N LEU A 104 -2.76 -6.35 16.16
CA LEU A 104 -1.46 -6.20 16.82
C LEU A 104 -0.79 -4.88 16.38
N SER A 105 -0.14 -4.22 17.33
CA SER A 105 0.54 -2.94 17.11
C SER A 105 1.96 -2.94 17.71
N ASP A 106 2.67 -4.04 17.48
CA ASP A 106 3.98 -4.39 18.05
C ASP A 106 5.16 -4.05 17.12
N THR A 107 4.87 -3.46 15.97
CA THR A 107 5.89 -2.99 15.01
C THR A 107 5.65 -1.52 14.65
N PRO A 108 6.68 -0.79 14.15
CA PRO A 108 6.49 0.60 13.72
C PRO A 108 5.34 0.77 12.72
N VAL A 109 5.23 -0.12 11.72
CA VAL A 109 4.18 -0.05 10.69
C VAL A 109 2.79 -0.30 11.27
N THR A 110 2.63 -1.30 12.13
CA THR A 110 1.32 -1.63 12.71
C THR A 110 0.88 -0.62 13.78
N LEU A 111 1.82 -0.05 14.51
CA LEU A 111 1.51 1.04 15.43
C LEU A 111 1.20 2.35 14.68
N ALA A 112 1.88 2.66 13.59
CA ALA A 112 1.52 3.78 12.72
C ALA A 112 0.07 3.64 12.21
N ALA A 113 -0.31 2.43 11.76
CA ALA A 113 -1.69 2.15 11.35
C ALA A 113 -2.69 2.40 12.51
N LYS A 114 -2.44 1.83 13.69
CA LYS A 114 -3.29 2.04 14.86
C LYS A 114 -3.37 3.51 15.26
N SER A 115 -2.25 4.24 15.24
CA SER A 115 -2.16 5.65 15.58
C SER A 115 -3.05 6.50 14.69
N LEU A 116 -3.05 6.26 13.38
CA LEU A 116 -3.87 7.00 12.40
C LEU A 116 -5.34 6.55 12.39
N LEU A 117 -5.60 5.24 12.49
CA LEU A 117 -6.96 4.72 12.53
C LEU A 117 -7.78 5.26 13.71
N ARG A 118 -7.16 5.44 14.88
CA ARG A 118 -7.88 5.95 16.06
C ARG A 118 -8.36 7.40 15.90
N VAL A 119 -7.80 8.14 14.94
CA VAL A 119 -8.27 9.49 14.56
C VAL A 119 -9.01 9.50 13.23
N GLY A 120 -9.48 8.32 12.77
CA GLY A 120 -10.30 8.16 11.57
C GLY A 120 -9.54 8.35 10.24
N ARG A 121 -8.20 8.28 10.23
CA ARG A 121 -7.41 8.43 9.01
C ARG A 121 -7.30 7.10 8.25
N PRO A 122 -7.34 7.11 6.91
CA PRO A 122 -7.28 5.91 6.10
C PRO A 122 -5.90 5.27 6.08
N VAL A 123 -5.90 3.94 5.95
CA VAL A 123 -4.73 3.10 5.72
C VAL A 123 -4.86 2.43 4.37
N VAL A 124 -3.95 2.75 3.45
CA VAL A 124 -3.90 2.20 2.08
C VAL A 124 -2.85 1.10 2.00
N ILE A 125 -3.24 -0.08 1.57
CA ILE A 125 -2.41 -1.28 1.58
C ILE A 125 -2.07 -1.70 0.15
N ALA A 126 -0.77 -1.71 -0.19
CA ALA A 126 -0.26 -2.31 -1.42
C ALA A 126 0.25 -3.73 -1.11
N VAL A 127 -0.60 -4.72 -1.33
CA VAL A 127 -0.28 -6.13 -1.06
C VAL A 127 0.92 -6.59 -1.90
N SER A 128 1.88 -7.26 -1.26
CA SER A 128 2.99 -7.94 -1.92
C SER A 128 3.41 -9.14 -1.08
N THR A 129 2.82 -10.31 -1.38
CA THR A 129 3.02 -11.53 -0.60
C THR A 129 2.93 -12.79 -1.46
N ASN A 130 3.70 -13.81 -1.13
CA ASN A 130 3.74 -15.07 -1.87
C ASN A 130 2.60 -16.03 -1.50
N ASP A 131 1.84 -15.74 -0.46
CA ASP A 131 0.77 -16.57 0.11
C ASP A 131 -0.59 -15.86 0.11
N GLY A 132 -0.78 -14.90 -0.78
CA GLY A 132 -1.99 -14.09 -0.83
C GLY A 132 -3.28 -14.86 -1.09
N LEU A 133 -3.21 -15.99 -1.81
CA LEU A 133 -4.31 -16.96 -1.99
C LEU A 133 -4.23 -18.14 -1.01
N GLY A 134 -3.27 -18.11 -0.08
CA GLY A 134 -3.12 -19.05 1.03
C GLY A 134 -3.44 -18.37 2.36
N ALA A 135 -2.53 -18.48 3.34
CA ALA A 135 -2.73 -17.98 4.72
C ALA A 135 -3.00 -16.48 4.80
N SER A 136 -2.42 -15.66 3.92
CA SER A 136 -2.69 -14.22 3.90
C SER A 136 -4.07 -13.84 3.33
N GLY A 137 -4.76 -14.75 2.61
CA GLY A 137 -6.08 -14.48 2.03
C GLY A 137 -7.13 -14.17 3.07
N GLU A 138 -7.17 -14.92 4.17
CA GLU A 138 -8.06 -14.65 5.30
C GLU A 138 -7.80 -13.28 5.93
N ASN A 139 -6.53 -12.91 6.07
CA ASN A 139 -6.15 -11.61 6.64
C ASN A 139 -6.58 -10.44 5.76
N ILE A 140 -6.45 -10.58 4.43
CA ILE A 140 -6.96 -9.61 3.45
C ILE A 140 -8.47 -9.46 3.59
N ALA A 141 -9.21 -10.59 3.63
CA ALA A 141 -10.67 -10.59 3.76
C ALA A 141 -11.13 -9.92 5.07
N ARG A 142 -10.44 -10.21 6.19
CA ARG A 142 -10.72 -9.54 7.48
C ARG A 142 -10.49 -8.04 7.44
N LEU A 143 -9.44 -7.58 6.76
CA LEU A 143 -9.14 -6.16 6.63
C LEU A 143 -10.16 -5.42 5.76
N TYR A 144 -10.73 -6.05 4.71
CA TYR A 144 -11.82 -5.47 3.93
C TYR A 144 -13.07 -5.16 4.77
N GLN A 145 -13.31 -5.89 5.83
CA GLN A 145 -14.48 -5.69 6.71
C GLN A 145 -14.26 -4.57 7.75
N ARG A 146 -13.03 -4.04 7.85
CA ARG A 146 -12.69 -3.00 8.81
C ARG A 146 -12.78 -1.62 8.19
N LYS A 147 -13.30 -0.67 8.93
CA LYS A 147 -13.35 0.74 8.51
C LYS A 147 -11.95 1.30 8.32
N HIS A 148 -11.81 2.17 7.33
CA HIS A 148 -10.60 2.94 7.01
C HIS A 148 -9.41 2.13 6.47
N TYR A 149 -9.59 0.84 6.14
CA TYR A 149 -8.62 0.08 5.36
C TYR A 149 -9.04 0.04 3.90
N TYR A 150 -8.10 0.39 3.02
CA TYR A 150 -8.29 0.42 1.57
C TYR A 150 -7.13 -0.28 0.89
N PHE A 151 -7.39 -0.90 -0.22
CA PHE A 151 -6.37 -1.65 -0.95
C PHE A 151 -6.04 -0.99 -2.28
N VAL A 152 -4.74 -0.89 -2.58
CA VAL A 152 -4.31 -0.68 -3.97
C VAL A 152 -4.79 -1.89 -4.78
N PRO A 153 -5.45 -1.70 -5.93
CA PRO A 153 -5.88 -2.84 -6.76
C PRO A 153 -4.75 -3.84 -7.00
N TYR A 154 -5.04 -5.12 -6.92
CA TYR A 154 -4.04 -6.17 -6.99
C TYR A 154 -4.52 -7.37 -7.81
N GLY A 155 -3.60 -8.25 -8.17
CA GLY A 155 -3.86 -9.50 -8.87
C GLY A 155 -2.75 -10.51 -8.60
N GLN A 156 -2.82 -11.67 -9.25
CA GLN A 156 -1.72 -12.62 -9.18
C GLN A 156 -0.46 -12.04 -9.82
N ASP A 157 0.70 -12.30 -9.21
CA ASP A 157 2.00 -11.88 -9.71
C ASP A 157 2.40 -12.71 -10.93
N ASP A 158 2.50 -14.03 -10.71
CA ASP A 158 2.80 -15.03 -11.73
C ASP A 158 1.97 -16.29 -11.44
N PRO A 159 0.80 -16.46 -12.12
CA PRO A 159 -0.09 -17.57 -11.83
C PRO A 159 0.52 -18.96 -12.05
N GLN A 160 1.50 -19.08 -12.95
CA GLN A 160 2.14 -20.35 -13.27
C GLN A 160 3.28 -20.67 -12.31
N ALA A 161 4.22 -19.73 -12.10
CA ALA A 161 5.39 -19.98 -11.27
C ALA A 161 5.11 -19.74 -9.78
N LYS A 162 4.12 -18.88 -9.44
CA LYS A 162 3.78 -18.48 -8.06
C LYS A 162 2.26 -18.43 -7.88
N PRO A 163 1.55 -19.56 -7.94
CA PRO A 163 0.08 -19.60 -8.02
C PRO A 163 -0.64 -18.95 -6.83
N GLN A 164 0.01 -18.83 -5.67
CA GLN A 164 -0.59 -18.19 -4.48
C GLN A 164 -0.16 -16.72 -4.27
N SER A 165 0.75 -16.22 -5.11
CA SER A 165 1.31 -14.88 -4.93
C SER A 165 0.34 -13.79 -5.39
N LEU A 166 0.12 -12.78 -4.54
CA LEU A 166 -0.61 -11.57 -4.88
C LEU A 166 0.31 -10.35 -4.83
N LYS A 167 0.11 -9.45 -5.80
CA LYS A 167 0.88 -8.23 -5.95
C LYS A 167 0.00 -7.05 -6.34
N ALA A 168 0.14 -5.95 -5.63
CA ALA A 168 -0.53 -4.69 -5.96
C ALA A 168 -0.07 -4.16 -7.32
N ARG A 169 -0.98 -3.49 -8.01
CA ARG A 169 -0.68 -2.66 -9.18
C ARG A 169 -0.18 -1.31 -8.68
N PHE A 170 1.10 -1.25 -8.31
CA PHE A 170 1.71 -0.08 -7.66
C PHE A 170 1.43 1.23 -8.38
N ALA A 171 1.37 1.26 -9.70
CA ALA A 171 1.01 2.45 -10.48
C ALA A 171 -0.37 3.03 -10.13
N LEU A 172 -1.26 2.24 -9.51
CA LEU A 172 -2.57 2.71 -9.06
C LEU A 172 -2.55 3.24 -7.61
N LEU A 173 -1.38 3.24 -6.95
CA LEU A 173 -1.26 3.68 -5.56
C LEU A 173 -1.70 5.14 -5.36
N PRO A 174 -1.31 6.12 -6.19
CA PRO A 174 -1.79 7.49 -6.03
C PRO A 174 -3.32 7.60 -6.13
N ALA A 175 -3.92 6.94 -7.11
CA ALA A 175 -5.38 6.93 -7.28
C ALA A 175 -6.10 6.22 -6.12
N ALA A 176 -5.49 5.15 -5.57
CA ALA A 176 -6.02 4.46 -4.41
C ALA A 176 -5.95 5.33 -3.14
N LEU A 177 -4.90 6.12 -2.97
CA LEU A 177 -4.78 7.09 -1.88
C LEU A 177 -5.85 8.17 -1.99
N ASP A 178 -6.05 8.75 -3.19
CA ASP A 178 -7.07 9.77 -3.41
C ASP A 178 -8.48 9.22 -3.10
N ALA A 179 -8.81 8.03 -3.59
CA ALA A 179 -10.09 7.38 -3.30
C ALA A 179 -10.28 7.08 -1.81
N ALA A 180 -9.23 6.64 -1.11
CA ALA A 180 -9.25 6.34 0.32
C ALA A 180 -9.53 7.58 1.18
N LEU A 181 -9.00 8.74 0.80
CA LEU A 181 -9.26 10.02 1.47
C LEU A 181 -10.72 10.47 1.33
N GLU A 182 -11.38 10.05 0.26
CA GLU A 182 -12.83 10.24 0.07
C GLU A 182 -13.68 9.14 0.72
N GLY A 183 -13.05 8.20 1.45
CA GLY A 183 -13.74 7.07 2.09
C GLY A 183 -14.17 5.97 1.13
N ARG A 184 -13.59 5.89 -0.07
CA ARG A 184 -13.96 4.93 -1.12
C ARG A 184 -12.82 3.96 -1.43
N GLN A 185 -13.16 2.70 -1.69
CA GLN A 185 -12.25 1.71 -2.27
C GLN A 185 -12.15 1.94 -3.78
N LEU A 186 -10.92 2.12 -4.30
CA LEU A 186 -10.69 2.19 -5.76
C LEU A 186 -11.11 0.88 -6.43
N GLN A 187 -11.92 0.98 -7.48
CA GLN A 187 -12.43 -0.17 -8.23
C GLN A 187 -11.93 -0.17 -9.69
N PRO A 188 -11.81 -1.34 -10.35
CA PRO A 188 -11.94 -2.69 -9.76
C PRO A 188 -10.75 -3.02 -8.85
N VAL A 189 -11.01 -3.62 -7.70
CA VAL A 189 -9.95 -3.97 -6.74
C VAL A 189 -9.17 -5.22 -7.17
N LEU A 190 -9.82 -6.16 -7.86
CA LEU A 190 -9.17 -7.32 -8.45
C LEU A 190 -8.80 -7.03 -9.90
N CYS A 191 -7.53 -7.16 -10.22
CA CYS A 191 -6.98 -6.95 -11.54
C CYS A 191 -6.61 -8.29 -12.21
N PRO A 192 -6.61 -8.38 -13.54
CA PRO A 192 -6.04 -9.52 -14.26
C PRO A 192 -4.61 -9.81 -13.82
N ALA A 193 -4.13 -11.03 -14.03
CA ALA A 193 -2.73 -11.38 -13.76
C ALA A 193 -1.75 -10.46 -14.51
N ALA A 194 -0.53 -10.35 -14.01
CA ALA A 194 0.51 -9.55 -14.66
C ALA A 194 0.81 -10.13 -16.06
N GLY A 195 0.77 -9.28 -17.09
CA GLY A 195 1.00 -9.68 -18.49
C GLY A 195 -0.27 -9.94 -19.32
N GLU A 196 -1.43 -10.13 -18.73
CA GLU A 196 -2.70 -10.16 -19.47
C GLU A 196 -3.13 -8.75 -19.85
N LYS A 197 -3.06 -8.46 -21.14
CA LYS A 197 -3.62 -7.19 -21.67
C LYS A 197 -5.14 -7.22 -21.49
N VAL A 198 -5.69 -6.20 -20.86
CA VAL A 198 -7.15 -5.92 -20.73
C VAL A 198 -7.76 -5.70 -22.13
N LYS A 199 -7.69 -6.68 -23.02
CA LYS A 199 -8.30 -6.61 -24.35
C LYS A 199 -9.80 -6.94 -24.36
N HIS A 200 -10.35 -7.47 -23.27
CA HIS A 200 -11.73 -7.98 -23.26
C HIS A 200 -12.75 -7.07 -22.54
N LEU A 201 -12.34 -6.19 -21.63
CA LEU A 201 -13.31 -5.35 -20.88
C LEU A 201 -13.85 -4.16 -21.68
N LEU A 202 -13.14 -3.70 -22.70
CA LEU A 202 -13.61 -2.60 -23.53
C LEU A 202 -14.56 -3.02 -24.66
N ARG A 203 -14.65 -4.32 -25.00
CA ARG A 203 -15.56 -4.81 -26.04
C ARG A 203 -17.00 -5.05 -25.56
N THR A 204 -17.22 -5.25 -24.29
CA THR A 204 -18.55 -5.57 -23.76
C THR A 204 -19.40 -4.32 -23.51
N ASN A 205 -18.78 -3.20 -23.17
CA ASN A 205 -19.49 -1.93 -22.98
C ASN A 205 -19.89 -1.23 -24.29
N PHE A 206 -19.20 -1.52 -25.38
CA PHE A 206 -19.58 -0.92 -26.68
C PHE A 206 -20.77 -1.64 -27.36
N ARG A 207 -21.02 -2.91 -27.02
CA ARG A 207 -22.20 -3.63 -27.57
C ARG A 207 -23.50 -3.34 -26.81
N LEU A 208 -23.43 -3.00 -25.53
CA LEU A 208 -24.62 -2.65 -24.75
C LEU A 208 -25.11 -1.21 -25.05
N LEU A 209 -24.23 -0.30 -25.46
CA LEU A 209 -24.64 1.06 -25.85
C LEU A 209 -25.32 1.10 -27.23
N PHE A 210 -25.07 0.13 -28.11
CA PHE A 210 -25.70 0.08 -29.45
C PHE A 210 -27.07 -0.60 -29.46
N CYS A 211 -27.44 -1.37 -28.42
CA CYS A 211 -28.78 -1.98 -28.30
C CYS A 211 -29.82 -1.04 -27.68
N LEU A 212 -29.42 0.07 -27.05
CA LEU A 212 -30.33 1.01 -26.39
C LEU A 212 -30.70 2.23 -27.27
N ILE A 213 -30.19 2.29 -28.51
CA ILE A 213 -30.51 3.40 -29.47
C ILE A 213 -31.43 2.94 -30.59
N LEU A 214 -31.82 1.67 -30.64
CA LEU A 214 -32.70 1.10 -31.70
C LEU A 214 -33.96 0.43 -31.18
N THR A 215 -34.51 0.88 -30.04
CA THR A 215 -35.90 0.58 -29.65
C THR A 215 -36.64 1.86 -29.32
#